data_4a127084bbf3201c85d8d58f21e685d7
#
_entry.id   4a127084bbf3201c85d8d58f21e685d7
#
_cell.length_a   1.000
_cell.length_b   1.000
_cell.length_c   1.000
_cell.angle_alpha   90.00
_cell.angle_beta   90.00
_cell.angle_gamma   90.00
#
_symmetry.space_group_name_H-M   'P 1'
#
loop_
_entity.id
_entity.type
_entity.pdbx_description
1 polymer ?
#
loop_
_entity_poly.entity_id
_entity_poly.type
_entity_poly.pdbx_seq_one_letter_code
_entity_poly.pdbx_strand_id
1 'polypeptide(L)'
;MGYYIKVKIFTPQIRSGVNDKGVDSVPQDAFTIRHIANELKEKITGGKISRIVQPARDELTFIIYTGKGNVKLEACLGAQSSRLSFTDEDKPVPVTAPNFCMLLRKHLQNAEILNVAQPDFERIIYFDLKCVSDFSSSVMRLYFEIMGKYS
;
A
#
# COMPACT_ATOMS: atom_id res chain seq x y z
N MET A 1 -13.94 10.37 -14.95
CA MET A 1 -14.56 9.33 -14.13
C MET A 1 -13.47 8.50 -13.48
N GLY A 2 -13.60 8.24 -12.23
CA GLY A 2 -12.57 7.51 -11.51
C GLY A 2 -12.99 6.09 -11.20
N TYR A 3 -12.03 5.21 -11.17
CA TYR A 3 -12.23 3.83 -10.74
C TYR A 3 -11.47 3.62 -9.45
N TYR A 4 -11.95 2.69 -8.64
CA TYR A 4 -11.34 2.42 -7.35
C TYR A 4 -10.91 0.97 -7.25
N ILE A 5 -9.71 0.75 -6.76
CA ILE A 5 -9.24 -0.57 -6.40
C ILE A 5 -9.01 -0.51 -4.90
N LYS A 6 -9.64 -1.42 -4.19
CA LYS A 6 -9.61 -1.38 -2.74
C LYS A 6 -8.78 -2.54 -2.21
N VAL A 7 -7.84 -2.21 -1.37
CA VAL A 7 -7.01 -3.20 -0.71
C VAL A 7 -7.22 -3.01 0.77
N LYS A 8 -7.52 -4.09 1.47
CA LYS A 8 -7.71 -4.03 2.91
C LYS A 8 -6.49 -4.59 3.61
N ILE A 9 -5.99 -3.84 4.53
CA ILE A 9 -4.89 -4.27 5.36
C ILE A 9 -5.43 -4.39 6.77
N PHE A 10 -5.37 -5.60 7.33
CA PHE A 10 -5.90 -5.83 8.65
C PHE A 10 -4.79 -5.74 9.69
N THR A 11 -5.10 -5.05 10.77
CA THR A 11 -4.20 -4.94 11.89
C THR A 11 -4.67 -5.91 12.96
N PRO A 12 -3.81 -6.79 13.44
CA PRO A 12 -4.26 -7.73 14.45
C PRO A 12 -4.67 -7.01 15.73
N GLN A 13 -5.68 -7.53 16.35
CA GLN A 13 -6.11 -6.99 17.61
C GLN A 13 -5.27 -7.67 18.66
N ILE A 14 -4.33 -7.00 19.16
CA ILE A 14 -3.47 -7.61 20.12
C ILE A 14 -4.06 -7.45 21.43
N ARG A 15 -4.38 -8.53 22.05
CA ARG A 15 -4.92 -8.48 23.24
C ARG A 15 -4.02 -8.67 24.14
N SER A 16 -3.68 -8.68 24.43
CA SER A 16 -2.96 -8.89 25.26
C SER A 16 -2.23 -8.46 25.75
N GLY A 17 -2.12 -8.41 26.09
CA GLY A 17 -1.51 -8.13 26.59
C GLY A 17 -0.89 -7.70 26.63
N VAL A 18 -0.62 -7.79 26.48
CA VAL A 18 -0.02 -7.57 26.53
C VAL A 18 0.41 -6.79 26.80
N ASN A 19 0.53 -6.55 26.79
CA ASN A 19 0.98 -5.93 27.10
C ASN A 19 1.31 -5.22 27.58
N ASP A 20 1.37 -5.26 27.74
CA ASP A 20 1.72 -4.81 28.45
C ASP A 20 2.21 -3.72 28.30
N LYS A 21 2.85 -3.42 28.34
CA LYS A 21 3.45 -2.55 28.07
C LYS A 21 2.97 -2.13 27.00
N GLY A 22 2.28 -2.38 26.77
CA GLY A 22 1.63 -2.31 25.83
C GLY A 22 1.62 -1.31 24.83
N VAL A 23 2.10 -0.64 24.77
CA VAL A 23 2.13 0.30 23.98
C VAL A 23 2.36 -0.02 22.71
N ASP A 24 3.23 -0.54 22.63
CA ASP A 24 3.70 -0.91 21.54
C ASP A 24 2.92 -1.78 20.82
N SER A 25 2.22 -2.41 21.31
CA SER A 25 1.45 -3.31 20.61
C SER A 25 0.33 -2.63 19.91
N VAL A 26 0.23 -1.38 19.98
CA VAL A 26 -0.83 -0.70 19.30
C VAL A 26 -0.59 -0.78 17.81
N PRO A 27 -1.50 -1.32 17.05
CA PRO A 27 -1.36 -1.33 15.59
C PRO A 27 -1.37 0.10 15.09
N GLN A 28 -1.19 0.27 13.81
CA GLN A 28 -1.17 1.59 13.21
C GLN A 28 -2.50 2.28 13.46
N ASP A 29 -2.50 3.25 14.36
CA ASP A 29 -3.68 4.04 14.62
C ASP A 29 -3.72 5.23 13.67
N ALA A 30 -4.72 6.08 13.82
CA ALA A 30 -4.92 7.17 12.87
C ALA A 30 -3.76 8.15 12.83
N PHE A 31 -3.09 8.37 13.97
CA PHE A 31 -1.95 9.29 13.98
C PHE A 31 -0.74 8.66 13.32
N THR A 32 -0.50 7.38 13.59
CA THR A 32 0.58 6.66 12.94
C THR A 32 0.36 6.61 11.44
N ILE A 33 -0.88 6.38 11.01
CA ILE A 33 -1.20 6.34 9.59
C ILE A 33 -1.00 7.71 8.96
N ARG A 34 -1.32 8.78 9.68
CA ARG A 34 -1.07 10.12 9.19
C ARG A 34 0.42 10.34 8.94
N HIS A 35 1.24 9.88 9.88
CA HIS A 35 2.69 9.98 9.73
C HIS A 35 3.18 9.21 8.52
N ILE A 36 2.69 7.99 8.34
CA ILE A 36 3.06 7.15 7.21
C ILE A 36 2.61 7.80 5.91
N ALA A 37 1.39 8.32 5.88
CA ALA A 37 0.89 8.97 4.67
C ALA A 37 1.74 10.15 4.28
N ASN A 38 2.18 10.94 5.25
CA ASN A 38 3.03 12.10 4.96
C ASN A 38 4.38 11.66 4.44
N GLU A 39 4.96 10.62 5.02
CA GLU A 39 6.23 10.10 4.56
C GLU A 39 6.13 9.56 3.13
N LEU A 40 5.07 8.82 2.84
CA LEU A 40 4.85 8.33 1.51
C LEU A 40 4.66 9.47 0.53
N LYS A 41 3.88 10.46 0.92
CA LYS A 41 3.62 11.58 0.04
C LYS A 41 4.90 12.28 -0.36
N GLU A 42 5.81 12.47 0.57
CA GLU A 42 7.08 13.13 0.27
C GLU A 42 7.97 12.27 -0.62
N LYS A 43 7.97 10.98 -0.41
CA LYS A 43 8.90 10.11 -1.11
C LYS A 43 8.44 9.66 -2.48
N ILE A 44 7.15 9.43 -2.67
CA ILE A 44 6.71 8.78 -3.89
C ILE A 44 5.78 9.59 -4.77
N THR A 45 5.32 10.76 -4.34
CA THR A 45 4.47 11.58 -5.21
C THR A 45 5.27 11.99 -6.45
N GLY A 46 4.66 11.83 -7.60
CA GLY A 46 5.33 12.08 -8.86
C GLY A 46 6.07 10.88 -9.42
N GLY A 47 6.22 9.83 -8.62
CA GLY A 47 6.87 8.63 -9.10
C GLY A 47 5.94 7.77 -9.93
N LYS A 48 6.51 6.73 -10.53
CA LYS A 48 5.73 5.79 -11.32
C LYS A 48 5.87 4.39 -10.77
N ILE A 49 4.77 3.66 -10.77
CA ILE A 49 4.78 2.28 -10.36
C ILE A 49 5.42 1.48 -11.49
N SER A 50 6.69 1.11 -11.32
CA SER A 50 7.39 0.40 -12.37
C SER A 50 7.12 -1.09 -12.33
N ARG A 51 6.79 -1.63 -11.17
CA ARG A 51 6.54 -3.07 -11.06
C ARG A 51 5.71 -3.35 -9.81
N ILE A 52 4.89 -4.38 -9.89
CA ILE A 52 4.11 -4.85 -8.75
C ILE A 52 4.34 -6.35 -8.64
N VAL A 53 4.76 -6.80 -7.46
CA VAL A 53 4.96 -8.22 -7.22
C VAL A 53 4.23 -8.63 -5.97
N GLN A 54 3.92 -9.92 -5.87
CA GLN A 54 3.23 -10.48 -4.72
C GLN A 54 4.05 -11.68 -4.23
N PRO A 55 5.04 -11.42 -3.35
CA PRO A 55 5.90 -12.52 -2.90
C PRO A 55 5.16 -13.59 -2.12
N ALA A 56 4.09 -13.21 -1.44
CA ALA A 56 3.29 -14.15 -0.68
C ALA A 56 1.83 -13.75 -0.79
N ARG A 57 0.97 -14.62 -0.33
CA ARG A 57 -0.46 -14.44 -0.48
C ARG A 57 -0.93 -13.12 0.12
N ASP A 58 -0.32 -12.71 1.21
CA ASP A 58 -0.71 -11.52 1.95
C ASP A 58 0.33 -10.42 1.90
N GLU A 59 1.19 -10.42 0.88
CA GLU A 59 2.21 -9.40 0.72
C GLU A 59 2.23 -8.87 -0.70
N LEU A 60 2.22 -7.56 -0.83
CA LEU A 60 2.41 -6.89 -2.11
C LEU A 60 3.62 -5.99 -2.01
N THR A 61 4.39 -5.90 -3.07
CA THR A 61 5.49 -4.96 -3.14
C THR A 61 5.33 -4.12 -4.40
N PHE A 62 5.31 -2.82 -4.22
CA PHE A 62 5.26 -1.88 -5.31
C PHE A 62 6.65 -1.30 -5.49
N ILE A 63 7.22 -1.46 -6.67
CA ILE A 63 8.51 -0.87 -6.99
C ILE A 63 8.22 0.42 -7.73
N ILE A 64 8.63 1.53 -7.14
CA ILE A 64 8.24 2.85 -7.60
C ILE A 64 9.50 3.61 -8.02
N TYR A 65 9.53 4.07 -9.25
CA TYR A 65 10.64 4.87 -9.73
C TYR A 65 10.37 6.33 -9.42
N THR A 66 11.26 6.94 -8.66
CA THR A 66 11.05 8.29 -8.17
C THR A 66 11.87 9.35 -8.91
N GLY A 67 12.60 8.95 -9.94
CA GLY A 67 13.50 9.88 -10.62
C GLY A 67 14.91 9.85 -10.05
N LYS A 68 15.05 9.46 -8.79
CA LYS A 68 16.35 9.30 -8.16
C LYS A 68 16.70 7.83 -7.98
N GLY A 69 15.81 6.95 -8.36
CA GLY A 69 16.00 5.53 -8.19
C GLY A 69 14.71 4.88 -7.81
N ASN A 70 14.78 3.57 -7.58
CA ASN A 70 13.60 2.80 -7.21
C ASN A 70 13.48 2.72 -5.70
N VAL A 71 12.26 2.83 -5.22
CA VAL A 71 11.98 2.50 -3.82
C VAL A 71 10.96 1.37 -3.82
N LYS A 72 11.02 0.54 -2.79
CA LYS A 72 10.11 -0.58 -2.64
C LYS A 72 9.16 -0.29 -1.49
N LEU A 73 7.87 -0.30 -1.80
CA LEU A 73 6.84 -0.12 -0.81
C LEU A 73 6.18 -1.46 -0.58
N GLU A 74 6.26 -1.93 0.63
CA GLU A 74 5.71 -3.23 1.00
C GLU A 74 4.39 -3.04 1.71
N ALA A 75 3.37 -3.74 1.26
CA ALA A 75 2.07 -3.75 1.91
C ALA A 75 1.82 -5.17 2.42
N CYS A 76 1.82 -5.32 3.72
CA CYS A 76 1.50 -6.60 4.35
C CYS A 76 0.02 -6.60 4.67
N LEU A 77 -0.69 -7.55 4.10
CA LEU A 77 -2.15 -7.61 4.17
C LEU A 77 -2.65 -8.61 5.19
N GLY A 78 -1.74 -9.35 5.80
CA GLY A 78 -2.13 -10.39 6.71
C GLY A 78 -2.63 -9.85 8.04
N ALA A 79 -3.50 -10.61 8.68
CA ALA A 79 -4.07 -10.18 9.95
C ALA A 79 -3.04 -10.06 11.05
N GLN A 80 -1.90 -10.75 10.90
CA GLN A 80 -0.89 -10.77 11.93
C GLN A 80 0.07 -9.60 11.86
N SER A 81 0.25 -9.01 10.69
CA SER A 81 1.24 -7.97 10.55
C SER A 81 0.87 -6.99 9.46
N SER A 82 -0.33 -6.44 9.57
CA SER A 82 -0.78 -5.46 8.60
C SER A 82 0.05 -4.21 8.70
N ARG A 83 0.69 -3.84 7.63
CA ARG A 83 1.46 -2.60 7.61
C ARG A 83 1.79 -2.16 6.20
N LEU A 84 2.17 -0.92 6.09
CA LEU A 84 2.60 -0.31 4.85
C LEU A 84 3.93 0.35 5.18
N SER A 85 5.02 -0.07 4.54
CA SER A 85 6.33 0.45 4.86
C SER A 85 7.29 0.29 3.70
N PHE A 86 8.36 1.07 3.71
CA PHE A 86 9.42 0.88 2.74
C PHE A 86 10.33 -0.25 3.16
N THR A 87 10.90 -0.94 2.20
CA THR A 87 11.81 -2.04 2.48
C THR A 87 12.92 -2.05 1.44
N ASP A 88 14.06 -2.61 1.82
CA ASP A 88 15.13 -2.84 0.88
C ASP A 88 15.27 -4.33 0.55
N GLU A 89 14.44 -5.16 1.14
CA GLU A 89 14.54 -6.59 0.93
C GLU A 89 14.03 -7.03 -0.42
N ASP A 90 14.72 -7.97 -1.01
CA ASP A 90 14.25 -8.65 -2.20
C ASP A 90 13.75 -10.02 -1.77
N LYS A 91 12.49 -10.26 -2.00
CA LYS A 91 11.89 -11.53 -1.65
C LYS A 91 11.65 -12.35 -2.91
N PRO A 92 11.79 -13.67 -2.85
CA PRO A 92 11.49 -14.49 -4.00
C PRO A 92 10.01 -14.35 -4.37
N VAL A 93 9.74 -14.35 -5.67
CA VAL A 93 8.38 -14.21 -6.14
C VAL A 93 8.00 -15.48 -6.89
N PRO A 94 6.72 -15.83 -6.90
CA PRO A 94 6.28 -17.01 -7.63
C PRO A 94 6.56 -16.87 -9.13
N VAL A 95 6.77 -17.99 -9.78
CA VAL A 95 6.97 -17.99 -11.22
C VAL A 95 5.75 -17.43 -11.93
N THR A 96 4.57 -17.80 -11.45
CA THR A 96 3.32 -17.28 -12.01
C THR A 96 2.71 -16.33 -10.99
N ALA A 97 2.43 -15.11 -11.42
CA ALA A 97 1.87 -14.12 -10.51
C ALA A 97 0.43 -14.52 -10.13
N PRO A 98 0.07 -14.34 -8.86
CA PRO A 98 -1.31 -14.57 -8.46
C PRO A 98 -2.30 -13.66 -9.19
N ASN A 99 -3.55 -14.07 -9.24
CA ASN A 99 -4.56 -13.32 -9.97
C ASN A 99 -4.72 -11.89 -9.49
N PHE A 100 -4.65 -11.70 -8.19
CA PHE A 100 -4.78 -10.34 -7.65
C PHE A 100 -3.63 -9.45 -8.11
N CYS A 101 -2.42 -10.00 -8.12
CA CYS A 101 -1.26 -9.25 -8.59
C CYS A 101 -1.41 -8.91 -10.07
N MET A 102 -1.90 -9.85 -10.86
CA MET A 102 -2.10 -9.61 -12.29
C MET A 102 -3.15 -8.54 -12.52
N LEU A 103 -4.20 -8.53 -11.70
CA LEU A 103 -5.22 -7.50 -11.79
C LEU A 103 -4.62 -6.12 -11.50
N LEU A 104 -3.81 -6.02 -10.46
CA LEU A 104 -3.18 -4.77 -10.13
C LEU A 104 -2.23 -4.32 -11.23
N ARG A 105 -1.45 -5.24 -11.78
CA ARG A 105 -0.56 -4.91 -12.89
C ARG A 105 -1.32 -4.39 -14.09
N LYS A 106 -2.44 -5.03 -14.39
CA LYS A 106 -3.24 -4.64 -15.55
C LYS A 106 -3.67 -3.18 -15.47
N HIS A 107 -4.05 -2.75 -14.28
CA HIS A 107 -4.59 -1.41 -14.12
C HIS A 107 -3.56 -0.37 -13.71
N LEU A 108 -2.54 -0.76 -12.97
CA LEU A 108 -1.67 0.19 -12.31
C LEU A 108 -0.22 0.19 -12.78
N GLN A 109 0.15 -0.73 -13.66
CA GLN A 109 1.53 -0.77 -14.17
C GLN A 109 1.83 0.54 -14.90
N ASN A 110 2.93 1.15 -14.57
CA ASN A 110 3.38 2.43 -15.15
C ASN A 110 2.50 3.63 -14.78
N ALA A 111 1.64 3.47 -13.78
CA ALA A 111 0.81 4.59 -13.35
C ALA A 111 1.66 5.61 -12.61
N GLU A 112 1.35 6.87 -12.80
CA GLU A 112 2.02 7.95 -12.10
C GLU A 112 1.26 8.27 -10.82
N ILE A 113 1.99 8.43 -9.73
CA ILE A 113 1.39 8.72 -8.43
C ILE A 113 1.17 10.22 -8.33
N LEU A 114 -0.08 10.63 -8.38
CA LEU A 114 -0.43 12.04 -8.34
C LEU A 114 -0.52 12.55 -6.91
N ASN A 115 -0.99 11.73 -5.99
CA ASN A 115 -1.20 12.15 -4.62
C ASN A 115 -1.27 10.95 -3.70
N VAL A 116 -0.86 11.16 -2.46
CA VAL A 116 -1.00 10.19 -1.39
C VAL A 116 -1.64 10.91 -0.23
N ALA A 117 -2.70 10.37 0.32
CA ALA A 117 -3.42 11.08 1.38
C ALA A 117 -4.14 10.13 2.32
N GLN A 118 -4.46 10.66 3.47
CA GLN A 118 -5.31 9.99 4.45
C GLN A 118 -6.55 10.87 4.61
N PRO A 119 -7.75 10.35 4.34
CA PRO A 119 -8.95 11.15 4.55
C PRO A 119 -9.18 11.32 6.04
N ASP A 120 -9.28 12.55 6.48
CA ASP A 120 -9.47 12.88 7.89
C ASP A 120 -8.49 12.12 8.78
N PHE A 121 -8.94 11.48 9.82
CA PHE A 121 -8.11 10.64 10.68
C PHE A 121 -8.55 9.19 10.60
N GLU A 122 -8.96 8.75 9.44
CA GLU A 122 -9.36 7.36 9.25
C GLU A 122 -8.14 6.48 9.04
N ARG A 123 -8.34 5.19 9.17
CA ARG A 123 -7.27 4.22 8.95
C ARG A 123 -7.20 3.82 7.49
N ILE A 124 -7.14 4.82 6.64
CA ILE A 124 -7.13 4.62 5.20
C ILE A 124 -6.04 5.50 4.63
N ILE A 125 -5.26 4.93 3.74
CA ILE A 125 -4.35 5.72 2.90
C ILE A 125 -4.76 5.45 1.47
N TYR A 126 -4.83 6.48 0.66
CA TYR A 126 -5.11 6.26 -0.75
C TYR A 126 -4.09 6.94 -1.62
N PHE A 127 -3.90 6.35 -2.79
CA PHE A 127 -3.04 6.89 -3.83
C PHE A 127 -3.94 7.25 -5.00
N ASP A 128 -3.80 8.46 -5.50
CA ASP A 128 -4.42 8.82 -6.78
C ASP A 128 -3.39 8.57 -7.87
N LEU A 129 -3.77 7.76 -8.83
CA LEU A 129 -2.87 7.26 -9.85
C LEU A 129 -3.38 7.64 -11.22
N LYS A 130 -2.49 8.20 -12.03
CA LYS A 130 -2.82 8.51 -13.41
C LYS A 130 -2.41 7.34 -14.27
N CYS A 131 -3.38 6.70 -14.88
CA CYS A 131 -3.17 5.53 -15.71
C CYS A 131 -3.38 5.92 -17.16
N VAL A 132 -2.37 5.70 -17.97
CA VAL A 132 -2.41 6.09 -19.37
C VAL A 132 -2.41 4.83 -20.24
N SER A 133 -3.32 4.76 -21.17
CA SER A 133 -3.35 3.71 -22.16
C SER A 133 -3.21 4.34 -23.53
N ASP A 134 -3.17 3.50 -24.56
CA ASP A 134 -2.97 3.99 -25.93
C ASP A 134 -4.04 4.98 -26.37
N PHE A 135 -5.23 4.87 -25.83
CA PHE A 135 -6.35 5.64 -26.32
C PHE A 135 -6.92 6.62 -25.30
N SER A 136 -6.50 6.52 -24.06
CA SER A 136 -7.12 7.36 -23.04
C SER A 136 -6.24 7.43 -21.81
N SER A 137 -6.57 8.39 -20.95
CA SER A 137 -5.98 8.40 -19.63
C SER A 137 -7.11 8.48 -18.61
N SER A 138 -6.88 7.92 -17.46
CA SER A 138 -7.86 7.91 -16.37
C SER A 138 -7.15 8.03 -15.05
N VAL A 139 -7.88 8.43 -14.04
CA VAL A 139 -7.36 8.48 -12.69
C VAL A 139 -8.02 7.37 -11.90
N MET A 140 -7.21 6.55 -11.27
CA MET A 140 -7.67 5.50 -10.38
C MET A 140 -7.23 5.82 -8.98
N ARG A 141 -7.99 5.39 -8.02
CA ARG A 141 -7.64 5.57 -6.62
C ARG A 141 -7.48 4.21 -5.98
N LEU A 142 -6.31 3.97 -5.43
CA LEU A 142 -6.00 2.74 -4.74
C LEU A 142 -6.10 3.00 -3.25
N TYR A 143 -6.94 2.26 -2.57
CA TYR A 143 -7.13 2.40 -1.14
C TYR A 143 -6.40 1.30 -0.40
N PHE A 144 -5.74 1.68 0.68
CA PHE A 144 -5.23 0.73 1.65
C PHE A 144 -6.00 0.98 2.94
N GLU A 145 -6.93 0.09 3.23
CA GLU A 145 -7.70 0.20 4.47
C GLU A 145 -6.99 -0.61 5.53
N ILE A 146 -6.48 0.06 6.52
CA ILE A 146 -5.75 -0.58 7.61
C ILE A 146 -6.72 -0.74 8.75
N MET A 147 -7.27 -1.92 8.87
CA MET A 147 -8.37 -2.15 9.79
C MET A 147 -7.94 -3.02 10.93
N GLY A 148 -8.50 -2.76 12.07
CA GLY A 148 -8.33 -3.66 13.18
C GLY A 148 -9.16 -4.91 12.99
N LYS A 149 -8.86 -5.89 13.80
CA LYS A 149 -9.51 -7.19 13.70
C LYS A 149 -11.03 -7.09 13.81
N TYR A 150 -11.50 -6.14 14.57
CA TYR A 150 -12.94 -6.01 14.82
C TYR A 150 -13.54 -4.81 14.13
N SER A 151 -12.88 -4.29 13.15
CA SER A 151 -13.40 -3.11 12.44
C SER A 151 -14.44 -3.49 11.42
#